data_e7febde83eb29364fa4c0cb5bca01709
#
_entry.id   e7febde83eb29364fa4c0cb5bca01709
#
_cell.length_a   1.000
_cell.length_b   1.000
_cell.length_c   1.000
_cell.angle_alpha   90.00
_cell.angle_beta   90.00
_cell.angle_gamma   90.00
#
_symmetry.space_group_name_H-M   'P 1'
#
loop_
_entity.id
_entity.type
_entity.pdbx_description
1 polymer ?
#
loop_
_entity_poly.entity_id
_entity_poly.type
_entity_poly.pdbx_seq_one_letter_code
_entity_poly.pdbx_strand_id
1 'polypeptide(L)'
;EEEKTFYSIGTMFGSRLTQLQMSDAELESLAAGLKDSAKGDKQKVDPMAYQQKIQDMFKSRMEKQSVDVKKKGGEFLEKFLKDGATKTASGLAYKHLKEGTGATPKETDIVKVHYHGTLTDGTVFDSSRERGKEVSFPLNRVIRGWTEGVQLMKVGGLTKFVIPSELAYGDAGAPPKIRGGETLVFEVELLGIEKAPAEAAPAAPKAPAHKK
;
A
#
# COMPACT_ATOMS: atom_id res chain seq x y z
N GLU A 1 1.43 36.47 1.89
CA GLU A 1 1.98 35.31 1.15
C GLU A 1 2.99 34.52 2.02
N GLU A 2 3.92 35.18 2.70
CA GLU A 2 4.93 34.55 3.55
C GLU A 2 4.31 33.73 4.70
N GLU A 3 3.30 34.26 5.37
CA GLU A 3 2.56 33.55 6.42
C GLU A 3 1.91 32.25 5.91
N LYS A 4 1.32 32.28 4.70
CA LYS A 4 0.75 31.08 4.04
C LYS A 4 1.84 30.05 3.71
N THR A 5 3.02 30.52 3.35
CA THR A 5 4.17 29.65 3.06
C THR A 5 4.59 28.90 4.32
N PHE A 6 4.73 29.59 5.47
CA PHE A 6 5.05 28.96 6.75
C PHE A 6 3.95 28.00 7.23
N TYR A 7 2.67 28.39 7.07
CA TYR A 7 1.55 27.51 7.35
C TYR A 7 1.61 26.23 6.50
N SER A 8 1.95 26.35 5.21
CA SER A 8 2.10 25.21 4.28
C SER A 8 3.23 24.27 4.73
N ILE A 9 4.35 24.80 5.21
CA ILE A 9 5.43 24.00 5.79
C ILE A 9 4.91 23.22 7.01
N GLY A 10 4.17 23.87 7.89
CA GLY A 10 3.53 23.22 9.03
C GLY A 10 2.60 22.09 8.65
N THR A 11 1.76 22.28 7.60
CA THR A 11 0.86 21.21 7.10
C THR A 11 1.63 20.03 6.50
N MET A 12 2.77 20.27 5.85
CA MET A 12 3.64 19.20 5.33
C MET A 12 4.24 18.34 6.46
N PHE A 13 4.65 18.95 7.58
CA PHE A 13 5.10 18.21 8.76
C PHE A 13 3.93 17.47 9.43
N GLY A 14 2.82 18.18 9.63
CA GLY A 14 1.62 17.64 10.28
C GLY A 14 1.03 16.42 9.55
N SER A 15 1.04 16.41 8.22
CA SER A 15 0.52 15.30 7.43
C SER A 15 1.22 13.95 7.72
N ARG A 16 2.48 13.98 8.09
CA ARG A 16 3.25 12.78 8.50
C ARG A 16 2.88 12.26 9.89
N LEU A 17 2.26 13.11 10.71
CA LEU A 17 1.89 12.80 12.08
C LEU A 17 0.41 12.43 12.23
N THR A 18 -0.38 12.52 11.15
CA THR A 18 -1.82 12.22 11.14
C THR A 18 -2.11 10.81 11.68
N GLN A 19 -1.22 9.85 11.39
CA GLN A 19 -1.35 8.48 11.85
C GLN A 19 -1.25 8.32 13.37
N LEU A 20 -0.67 9.30 14.08
CA LEU A 20 -0.54 9.24 15.54
C LEU A 20 -1.84 9.57 16.28
N GLN A 21 -2.85 10.12 15.58
CA GLN A 21 -4.15 10.49 16.15
C GLN A 21 -3.98 11.27 17.48
N MET A 22 -3.16 12.33 17.42
CA MET A 22 -2.84 13.14 18.61
C MET A 22 -4.05 13.95 19.06
N SER A 23 -4.23 14.04 20.37
CA SER A 23 -5.15 14.98 21.00
C SER A 23 -4.65 16.43 20.86
N ASP A 24 -5.54 17.39 21.09
CA ASP A 24 -5.18 18.82 21.05
C ASP A 24 -4.04 19.15 22.02
N ALA A 25 -4.06 18.61 23.24
CA ALA A 25 -3.00 18.80 24.21
C ALA A 25 -1.64 18.24 23.78
N GLU A 26 -1.64 17.11 23.05
CA GLU A 26 -0.42 16.53 22.49
C GLU A 26 0.10 17.35 21.31
N LEU A 27 -0.81 17.88 20.47
CA LEU A 27 -0.46 18.80 19.38
C LEU A 27 0.13 20.11 19.91
N GLU A 28 -0.44 20.68 20.98
CA GLU A 28 0.10 21.87 21.64
C GLU A 28 1.51 21.62 22.20
N SER A 29 1.73 20.48 22.84
CA SER A 29 3.04 20.09 23.37
C SER A 29 4.07 19.92 22.25
N LEU A 30 3.69 19.29 21.14
CA LEU A 30 4.52 19.14 19.95
C LEU A 30 4.89 20.50 19.35
N ALA A 31 3.88 21.38 19.19
CA ALA A 31 4.07 22.73 18.65
C ALA A 31 4.99 23.58 19.55
N ALA A 32 4.87 23.44 20.88
CA ALA A 32 5.78 24.12 21.83
C ALA A 32 7.23 23.66 21.66
N GLY A 33 7.46 22.34 21.57
CA GLY A 33 8.80 21.78 21.34
C GLY A 33 9.41 22.23 20.02
N LEU A 34 8.60 22.27 18.95
CA LEU A 34 9.03 22.78 17.64
C LEU A 34 9.43 24.27 17.73
N LYS A 35 8.61 25.07 18.40
CA LYS A 35 8.85 26.50 18.59
C LYS A 35 10.13 26.78 19.39
N ASP A 36 10.31 26.08 20.53
CA ASP A 36 11.49 26.24 21.38
C ASP A 36 12.76 25.86 20.57
N SER A 37 12.73 24.75 19.87
CA SER A 37 13.85 24.29 19.04
C SER A 37 14.18 25.25 17.87
N ALA A 38 13.15 25.74 17.16
CA ALA A 38 13.34 26.65 16.02
C ALA A 38 13.87 28.02 16.43
N LYS A 39 13.59 28.48 17.67
CA LYS A 39 14.13 29.73 18.23
C LYS A 39 15.50 29.59 18.85
N GLY A 40 16.00 28.35 19.00
CA GLY A 40 17.23 28.09 19.76
C GLY A 40 17.09 28.28 21.27
N ASP A 41 15.84 28.26 21.78
CA ASP A 41 15.57 28.37 23.19
C ASP A 41 16.00 27.10 23.93
N LYS A 42 16.26 27.24 25.28
CA LYS A 42 16.60 26.11 26.11
C LYS A 42 15.44 25.10 26.11
N GLN A 43 15.70 23.88 25.67
CA GLN A 43 14.73 22.80 25.64
C GLN A 43 14.34 22.41 27.08
N LYS A 44 13.03 22.19 27.31
CA LYS A 44 12.48 21.81 28.62
C LYS A 44 12.85 20.39 29.02
N VAL A 45 13.12 19.53 28.02
CA VAL A 45 13.52 18.13 28.19
C VAL A 45 14.64 17.80 27.21
N ASP A 46 15.50 16.85 27.57
CA ASP A 46 16.49 16.29 26.65
C ASP A 46 15.82 15.30 25.67
N PRO A 47 15.76 15.57 24.35
CA PRO A 47 15.15 14.65 23.39
C PRO A 47 15.79 13.27 23.36
N MET A 48 17.08 13.17 23.66
CA MET A 48 17.81 11.88 23.65
C MET A 48 17.33 10.99 24.80
N ALA A 49 17.00 11.56 25.95
CA ALA A 49 16.44 10.80 27.08
C ALA A 49 15.03 10.22 26.80
N TYR A 50 14.34 10.76 25.79
CA TYR A 50 13.00 10.32 25.40
C TYR A 50 12.97 9.45 24.14
N GLN A 51 14.11 9.18 23.51
CA GLN A 51 14.18 8.46 22.23
C GLN A 51 13.46 7.11 22.29
N GLN A 52 13.70 6.30 23.33
CA GLN A 52 13.03 5.01 23.48
C GLN A 52 11.52 5.18 23.71
N LYS A 53 11.11 6.10 24.55
CA LYS A 53 9.68 6.38 24.80
C LYS A 53 8.95 6.86 23.55
N ILE A 54 9.62 7.64 22.71
CA ILE A 54 9.08 8.08 21.43
C ILE A 54 8.85 6.87 20.52
N GLN A 55 9.82 5.98 20.39
CA GLN A 55 9.69 4.76 19.58
C GLN A 55 8.56 3.85 20.08
N ASP A 56 8.49 3.61 21.38
CA ASP A 56 7.48 2.75 22.01
C ASP A 56 6.07 3.36 21.83
N MET A 57 5.92 4.66 21.97
CA MET A 57 4.65 5.36 21.72
C MET A 57 4.21 5.23 20.29
N PHE A 58 5.10 5.49 19.31
CA PHE A 58 4.79 5.32 17.90
C PHE A 58 4.34 3.89 17.59
N LYS A 59 5.12 2.91 18.02
CA LYS A 59 4.83 1.50 17.83
C LYS A 59 3.46 1.13 18.40
N SER A 60 3.19 1.47 19.66
CA SER A 60 1.94 1.17 20.34
C SER A 60 0.72 1.79 19.65
N ARG A 61 0.82 3.05 19.18
CA ARG A 61 -0.27 3.72 18.48
C ARG A 61 -0.52 3.10 17.11
N MET A 62 0.54 2.78 16.37
CA MET A 62 0.43 2.13 15.06
C MET A 62 -0.20 0.72 15.18
N GLU A 63 0.23 -0.07 16.17
CA GLU A 63 -0.34 -1.39 16.43
C GLU A 63 -1.83 -1.31 16.78
N LYS A 64 -2.20 -0.42 17.70
CA LYS A 64 -3.60 -0.23 18.08
C LYS A 64 -4.48 0.17 16.90
N GLN A 65 -4.01 1.13 16.10
CA GLN A 65 -4.73 1.55 14.91
C GLN A 65 -4.86 0.41 13.88
N SER A 66 -3.80 -0.36 13.67
CA SER A 66 -3.80 -1.49 12.74
C SER A 66 -4.84 -2.55 13.13
N VAL A 67 -5.01 -2.83 14.42
CA VAL A 67 -6.03 -3.79 14.90
C VAL A 67 -7.45 -3.34 14.53
N ASP A 68 -7.79 -2.07 14.78
CA ASP A 68 -9.11 -1.53 14.46
C ASP A 68 -9.38 -1.50 12.95
N VAL A 69 -8.35 -1.15 12.18
CA VAL A 69 -8.42 -1.12 10.72
C VAL A 69 -8.60 -2.52 10.14
N LYS A 70 -7.85 -3.51 10.63
CA LYS A 70 -7.98 -4.92 10.24
C LYS A 70 -9.38 -5.48 10.56
N LYS A 71 -9.93 -5.14 11.72
CA LYS A 71 -11.29 -5.54 12.08
C LYS A 71 -12.31 -5.04 11.07
N LYS A 72 -12.28 -3.74 10.73
CA LYS A 72 -13.16 -3.16 9.71
C LYS A 72 -12.95 -3.79 8.33
N GLY A 73 -11.69 -4.06 7.97
CA GLY A 73 -11.34 -4.77 6.75
C GLY A 73 -11.91 -6.17 6.68
N GLY A 74 -11.86 -6.91 7.79
CA GLY A 74 -12.47 -8.24 7.92
C GLY A 74 -14.00 -8.21 7.78
N GLU A 75 -14.67 -7.26 8.40
CA GLU A 75 -16.12 -7.07 8.27
C GLU A 75 -16.53 -6.77 6.82
N PHE A 76 -15.74 -5.93 6.12
CA PHE A 76 -15.95 -5.65 4.70
C PHE A 76 -15.77 -6.90 3.83
N LEU A 77 -14.73 -7.67 4.08
CA LEU A 77 -14.43 -8.91 3.37
C LEU A 77 -15.57 -9.92 3.56
N GLU A 78 -16.06 -10.12 4.79
CA GLU A 78 -17.19 -11.02 5.07
C GLU A 78 -18.48 -10.58 4.34
N LYS A 79 -18.74 -9.27 4.27
CA LYS A 79 -19.86 -8.73 3.50
C LYS A 79 -19.68 -9.03 2.01
N PHE A 80 -18.49 -8.83 1.47
CA PHE A 80 -18.19 -9.09 0.06
C PHE A 80 -18.36 -10.58 -0.29
N LEU A 81 -17.98 -11.49 0.62
CA LEU A 81 -18.21 -12.93 0.44
C LEU A 81 -19.70 -13.29 0.43
N LYS A 82 -20.51 -12.66 1.31
CA LYS A 82 -21.97 -12.85 1.29
C LYS A 82 -22.61 -12.36 0.00
N ASP A 83 -22.01 -11.38 -0.68
CA ASP A 83 -22.43 -10.88 -2.00
C ASP A 83 -22.00 -11.79 -3.16
N GLY A 84 -21.53 -13.00 -2.89
CA GLY A 84 -21.19 -14.01 -3.89
C GLY A 84 -19.75 -13.92 -4.42
N ALA A 85 -18.83 -13.35 -3.65
CA ALA A 85 -17.40 -13.42 -3.95
C ALA A 85 -16.81 -14.77 -3.52
N THR A 86 -15.70 -15.15 -4.16
CA THR A 86 -14.93 -16.35 -3.84
C THR A 86 -13.70 -15.97 -3.00
N LYS A 87 -13.42 -16.75 -1.95
CA LYS A 87 -12.22 -16.61 -1.11
C LYS A 87 -11.19 -17.69 -1.46
N THR A 88 -9.95 -17.30 -1.65
CA THR A 88 -8.84 -18.23 -1.84
C THR A 88 -8.27 -18.72 -0.50
N ALA A 89 -7.40 -19.71 -0.55
CA ALA A 89 -6.73 -20.24 0.64
C ALA A 89 -5.82 -19.20 1.34
N SER A 90 -5.29 -18.23 0.60
CA SER A 90 -4.47 -17.14 1.14
C SER A 90 -5.28 -16.06 1.88
N GLY A 91 -6.60 -16.05 1.68
CA GLY A 91 -7.51 -15.04 2.23
C GLY A 91 -7.90 -13.94 1.25
N LEU A 92 -7.38 -13.94 0.02
CA LEU A 92 -7.83 -13.04 -1.05
C LEU A 92 -9.31 -13.33 -1.38
N ALA A 93 -10.13 -12.30 -1.49
CA ALA A 93 -11.48 -12.46 -2.03
C ALA A 93 -11.61 -11.77 -3.38
N TYR A 94 -12.32 -12.39 -4.30
CA TYR A 94 -12.52 -11.87 -5.65
C TYR A 94 -13.91 -12.19 -6.20
N LYS A 95 -14.35 -11.36 -7.14
CA LYS A 95 -15.57 -11.56 -7.89
C LYS A 95 -15.37 -11.07 -9.32
N HIS A 96 -15.53 -11.95 -10.30
CA HIS A 96 -15.53 -11.54 -11.70
C HIS A 96 -16.78 -10.73 -11.99
N LEU A 97 -16.60 -9.44 -12.33
CA LEU A 97 -17.69 -8.56 -12.78
C LEU A 97 -17.97 -8.76 -14.28
N LYS A 98 -16.92 -9.14 -15.00
CA LYS A 98 -16.98 -9.53 -16.41
C LYS A 98 -15.92 -10.62 -16.64
N GLU A 99 -16.33 -11.74 -17.20
CA GLU A 99 -15.41 -12.79 -17.60
C GLU A 99 -14.61 -12.38 -18.84
N GLY A 100 -13.31 -12.62 -18.81
CA GLY A 100 -12.46 -12.49 -19.97
C GLY A 100 -12.49 -13.77 -20.82
N THR A 101 -12.17 -13.63 -22.08
CA THR A 101 -12.10 -14.77 -23.05
C THR A 101 -10.69 -15.04 -23.55
N GLY A 102 -9.73 -14.19 -23.21
CA GLY A 102 -8.34 -14.30 -23.64
C GLY A 102 -7.49 -15.22 -22.76
N ALA A 103 -6.18 -15.10 -22.89
CA ALA A 103 -5.22 -15.89 -22.14
C ALA A 103 -5.22 -15.51 -20.65
N THR A 104 -4.79 -16.45 -19.79
CA THR A 104 -4.54 -16.23 -18.36
C THR A 104 -3.07 -15.92 -18.15
N PRO A 105 -2.72 -14.86 -17.40
CA PRO A 105 -1.33 -14.49 -17.15
C PRO A 105 -0.66 -15.45 -16.16
N LYS A 106 0.66 -15.52 -16.28
CA LYS A 106 1.53 -16.20 -15.32
C LYS A 106 2.25 -15.17 -14.43
N GLU A 107 2.75 -15.61 -13.31
CA GLU A 107 3.48 -14.76 -12.36
C GLU A 107 4.64 -13.96 -13.00
N THR A 108 5.31 -14.55 -14.00
CA THR A 108 6.46 -13.93 -14.70
C THR A 108 6.07 -12.98 -15.82
N ASP A 109 4.79 -12.87 -16.15
CA ASP A 109 4.33 -12.03 -17.24
C ASP A 109 4.22 -10.55 -16.82
N ILE A 110 4.26 -9.68 -17.83
CA ILE A 110 3.91 -8.27 -17.68
C ILE A 110 2.45 -8.14 -18.04
N VAL A 111 1.63 -7.63 -17.12
CA VAL A 111 0.20 -7.43 -17.33
C VAL A 111 -0.10 -5.97 -17.62
N LYS A 112 -0.89 -5.71 -18.67
CA LYS A 112 -1.42 -4.41 -19.02
C LYS A 112 -2.84 -4.29 -18.49
N VAL A 113 -3.09 -3.29 -17.65
CA VAL A 113 -4.36 -3.16 -16.92
C VAL A 113 -4.87 -1.74 -16.87
N HIS A 114 -6.19 -1.61 -16.69
CA HIS A 114 -6.79 -0.49 -15.97
C HIS A 114 -7.17 -0.95 -14.58
N TYR A 115 -6.98 -0.08 -13.59
CA TYR A 115 -7.40 -0.39 -12.22
C TYR A 115 -7.94 0.85 -11.51
N HIS A 116 -8.75 0.59 -10.50
CA HIS A 116 -9.23 1.58 -9.55
C HIS A 116 -9.09 0.99 -8.15
N GLY A 117 -8.26 1.61 -7.33
CA GLY A 117 -7.92 1.16 -5.98
C GLY A 117 -8.51 2.08 -4.93
N THR A 118 -9.29 1.51 -4.01
CA THR A 118 -9.93 2.20 -2.89
C THR A 118 -9.66 1.50 -1.57
N LEU A 119 -9.75 2.24 -0.48
CA LEU A 119 -9.89 1.68 0.86
C LEU A 119 -11.33 1.13 1.02
N THR A 120 -11.60 0.46 2.14
CA THR A 120 -12.91 -0.12 2.43
C THR A 120 -14.01 0.92 2.67
N ASP A 121 -13.64 2.17 2.96
CA ASP A 121 -14.56 3.32 3.09
C ASP A 121 -14.84 4.04 1.76
N GLY A 122 -14.25 3.55 0.64
CA GLY A 122 -14.39 4.14 -0.69
C GLY A 122 -13.35 5.21 -1.02
N THR A 123 -12.46 5.58 -0.10
CA THR A 123 -11.40 6.54 -0.36
C THR A 123 -10.45 6.03 -1.46
N VAL A 124 -10.33 6.77 -2.55
CA VAL A 124 -9.44 6.42 -3.68
C VAL A 124 -8.00 6.72 -3.29
N PHE A 125 -7.13 5.72 -3.30
CA PHE A 125 -5.71 5.92 -3.06
C PHE A 125 -4.90 5.93 -4.37
N ASP A 126 -5.35 5.18 -5.39
CA ASP A 126 -4.72 5.17 -6.71
C ASP A 126 -5.69 4.65 -7.79
N SER A 127 -5.65 5.26 -8.99
CA SER A 127 -6.52 4.89 -10.10
C SER A 127 -5.88 5.22 -11.44
N SER A 128 -5.64 4.21 -12.26
CA SER A 128 -5.21 4.42 -13.65
C SER A 128 -6.34 4.94 -14.53
N ARG A 129 -7.60 4.65 -14.15
CA ARG A 129 -8.78 5.16 -14.86
C ARG A 129 -8.91 6.66 -14.73
N GLU A 130 -8.69 7.22 -13.53
CA GLU A 130 -8.70 8.67 -13.31
C GLU A 130 -7.57 9.38 -14.05
N ARG A 131 -6.42 8.72 -14.21
CA ARG A 131 -5.31 9.23 -15.02
C ARG A 131 -5.54 9.10 -16.53
N GLY A 132 -6.59 8.37 -16.95
CA GLY A 132 -6.89 8.12 -18.36
C GLY A 132 -5.84 7.32 -19.11
N LYS A 133 -4.96 6.58 -18.39
CA LYS A 133 -3.84 5.85 -18.99
C LYS A 133 -3.72 4.45 -18.41
N GLU A 134 -3.66 3.44 -19.27
CA GLU A 134 -3.33 2.06 -18.92
C GLU A 134 -1.91 1.96 -18.36
N VAL A 135 -1.69 0.96 -17.51
CA VAL A 135 -0.39 0.72 -16.88
C VAL A 135 0.03 -0.72 -17.05
N SER A 136 1.32 -0.95 -17.29
CA SER A 136 1.91 -2.28 -17.37
C SER A 136 2.75 -2.57 -16.13
N PHE A 137 2.55 -3.74 -15.52
CA PHE A 137 3.29 -4.19 -14.34
C PHE A 137 3.85 -5.60 -14.55
N PRO A 138 5.13 -5.86 -14.18
CA PRO A 138 5.60 -7.22 -13.94
C PRO A 138 4.83 -7.82 -12.76
N LEU A 139 4.12 -8.94 -12.99
CA LEU A 139 3.19 -9.47 -11.99
C LEU A 139 3.88 -10.01 -10.73
N ASN A 140 5.16 -10.34 -10.82
CA ASN A 140 6.00 -10.73 -9.69
C ASN A 140 6.59 -9.54 -8.89
N ARG A 141 6.28 -8.28 -9.26
CA ARG A 141 6.78 -7.06 -8.59
C ARG A 141 5.66 -6.18 -8.01
N VAL A 142 4.48 -6.72 -7.88
CA VAL A 142 3.33 -6.05 -7.26
C VAL A 142 3.00 -6.70 -5.90
N ILE A 143 2.03 -6.18 -5.18
CA ILE A 143 1.58 -6.79 -3.92
C ILE A 143 1.10 -8.23 -4.15
N ARG A 144 1.28 -9.09 -3.15
CA ARG A 144 0.98 -10.53 -3.25
C ARG A 144 -0.45 -10.81 -3.71
N GLY A 145 -1.41 -10.02 -3.23
CA GLY A 145 -2.81 -10.13 -3.64
C GLY A 145 -3.03 -9.90 -5.14
N TRP A 146 -2.23 -9.04 -5.77
CA TRP A 146 -2.25 -8.86 -7.23
C TRP A 146 -1.56 -10.00 -7.95
N THR A 147 -0.39 -10.42 -7.48
CA THR A 147 0.32 -11.56 -8.06
C THR A 147 -0.57 -12.79 -8.11
N GLU A 148 -1.31 -13.07 -7.05
CA GLU A 148 -2.25 -14.18 -6.98
C GLU A 148 -3.52 -13.90 -7.80
N GLY A 149 -4.18 -12.77 -7.54
CA GLY A 149 -5.51 -12.46 -8.06
C GLY A 149 -5.56 -12.30 -9.57
N VAL A 150 -4.58 -11.62 -10.16
CA VAL A 150 -4.57 -11.38 -11.62
C VAL A 150 -4.34 -12.66 -12.39
N GLN A 151 -3.66 -13.68 -11.82
CA GLN A 151 -3.54 -15.01 -12.41
C GLN A 151 -4.88 -15.79 -12.44
N LEU A 152 -5.91 -15.34 -11.74
CA LEU A 152 -7.27 -15.90 -11.80
C LEU A 152 -8.12 -15.26 -12.91
N MET A 153 -7.60 -14.21 -13.55
CA MET A 153 -8.29 -13.49 -14.62
C MET A 153 -7.91 -14.02 -16.00
N LYS A 154 -8.78 -13.74 -16.97
CA LYS A 154 -8.47 -13.85 -18.40
C LYS A 154 -8.47 -12.46 -19.03
N VAL A 155 -7.65 -12.26 -20.06
CA VAL A 155 -7.64 -11.01 -20.84
C VAL A 155 -9.03 -10.65 -21.34
N GLY A 156 -9.42 -9.40 -21.22
CA GLY A 156 -10.75 -8.86 -21.49
C GLY A 156 -11.70 -8.92 -20.29
N GLY A 157 -11.27 -9.48 -19.16
CA GLY A 157 -12.04 -9.58 -17.93
C GLY A 157 -11.92 -8.36 -17.03
N LEU A 158 -12.94 -8.13 -16.20
CA LEU A 158 -12.99 -7.17 -15.13
C LEU A 158 -13.27 -7.91 -13.82
N THR A 159 -12.42 -7.74 -12.83
CA THR A 159 -12.54 -8.43 -11.54
C THR A 159 -12.39 -7.43 -10.39
N LYS A 160 -13.26 -7.60 -9.40
CA LYS A 160 -13.13 -6.91 -8.12
C LYS A 160 -12.41 -7.80 -7.13
N PHE A 161 -11.36 -7.25 -6.52
CA PHE A 161 -10.56 -7.90 -5.48
C PHE A 161 -10.75 -7.18 -4.17
N VAL A 162 -10.83 -7.94 -3.08
CA VAL A 162 -10.70 -7.47 -1.70
C VAL A 162 -9.49 -8.16 -1.10
N ILE A 163 -8.46 -7.39 -0.85
CA ILE A 163 -7.11 -7.86 -0.51
C ILE A 163 -6.82 -7.53 0.95
N PRO A 164 -6.76 -8.50 1.85
CA PRO A 164 -6.34 -8.29 3.24
C PRO A 164 -4.93 -7.68 3.31
N SER A 165 -4.66 -6.94 4.37
CA SER A 165 -3.37 -6.24 4.55
C SER A 165 -2.16 -7.16 4.44
N GLU A 166 -2.26 -8.41 4.87
CA GLU A 166 -1.21 -9.43 4.81
C GLU A 166 -0.79 -9.77 3.37
N LEU A 167 -1.68 -9.56 2.41
CA LEU A 167 -1.42 -9.74 0.97
C LEU A 167 -1.15 -8.41 0.25
N ALA A 168 -1.12 -7.30 0.99
CA ALA A 168 -0.89 -5.95 0.50
C ALA A 168 0.32 -5.30 1.18
N TYR A 169 0.11 -4.30 2.03
CA TYR A 169 1.18 -3.52 2.65
C TYR A 169 1.39 -3.82 4.15
N GLY A 170 0.70 -4.83 4.71
CA GLY A 170 0.85 -5.27 6.09
C GLY A 170 0.56 -4.18 7.13
N ASP A 171 1.21 -4.31 8.30
CA ASP A 171 1.06 -3.37 9.40
C ASP A 171 1.81 -2.05 9.18
N ALA A 172 2.74 -2.01 8.24
CA ALA A 172 3.45 -0.79 7.89
C ALA A 172 2.59 0.16 7.03
N GLY A 173 1.69 -0.39 6.20
CA GLY A 173 0.94 0.38 5.22
C GLY A 173 1.80 0.97 4.11
N ALA A 174 1.27 1.95 3.39
CA ALA A 174 1.97 2.78 2.41
C ALA A 174 1.54 4.26 2.60
N PRO A 175 2.09 4.94 3.63
CA PRO A 175 1.74 6.32 3.94
C PRO A 175 2.06 7.27 2.77
N PRO A 176 1.33 8.40 2.63
CA PRO A 176 0.29 8.89 3.55
C PRO A 176 -1.11 8.32 3.29
N LYS A 177 -1.34 7.60 2.20
CA LYS A 177 -2.69 7.21 1.76
C LYS A 177 -3.18 5.89 2.35
N ILE A 178 -2.30 4.92 2.61
CA ILE A 178 -2.66 3.59 3.10
C ILE A 178 -2.06 3.40 4.48
N ARG A 179 -2.93 3.30 5.49
CA ARG A 179 -2.52 3.04 6.88
C ARG A 179 -2.10 1.58 7.07
N GLY A 180 -1.42 1.29 8.16
CA GLY A 180 -1.14 -0.08 8.57
C GLY A 180 -2.43 -0.88 8.80
N GLY A 181 -2.47 -2.13 8.33
CA GLY A 181 -3.61 -3.02 8.48
C GLY A 181 -4.75 -2.81 7.47
N GLU A 182 -4.62 -1.87 6.52
CA GLU A 182 -5.70 -1.59 5.55
C GLU A 182 -5.94 -2.76 4.60
N THR A 183 -7.20 -3.15 4.50
CA THR A 183 -7.71 -4.02 3.44
C THR A 183 -7.98 -3.17 2.21
N LEU A 184 -7.46 -3.60 1.07
CA LEU A 184 -7.57 -2.85 -0.19
C LEU A 184 -8.65 -3.44 -1.08
N VAL A 185 -9.35 -2.56 -1.78
CA VAL A 185 -10.35 -2.93 -2.78
C VAL A 185 -9.85 -2.47 -4.13
N PHE A 186 -9.76 -3.38 -5.09
CA PHE A 186 -9.38 -3.05 -6.46
C PHE A 186 -10.41 -3.55 -7.45
N GLU A 187 -10.74 -2.73 -8.41
CA GLU A 187 -11.37 -3.16 -9.66
C GLU A 187 -10.30 -3.14 -10.75
N VAL A 188 -10.00 -4.32 -11.28
CA VAL A 188 -8.92 -4.52 -12.25
C VAL A 188 -9.52 -5.03 -13.55
N GLU A 189 -9.23 -4.34 -14.65
CA GLU A 189 -9.52 -4.76 -15.99
C GLU A 189 -8.21 -5.20 -16.66
N LEU A 190 -8.14 -6.48 -17.05
CA LEU A 190 -6.97 -7.06 -17.68
C LEU A 190 -7.06 -6.86 -19.20
N LEU A 191 -6.28 -5.94 -19.72
CA LEU A 191 -6.30 -5.54 -21.14
C LEU A 191 -5.41 -6.43 -22.01
N GLY A 192 -4.28 -6.90 -21.46
CA GLY A 192 -3.32 -7.69 -22.22
C GLY A 192 -2.23 -8.31 -21.35
N ILE A 193 -1.47 -9.21 -21.96
CA ILE A 193 -0.31 -9.87 -21.37
C ILE A 193 0.86 -9.67 -22.32
N GLU A 194 1.96 -9.15 -21.80
CA GLU A 194 3.25 -9.07 -22.49
C GLU A 194 4.18 -10.09 -21.82
N LYS A 195 4.85 -10.90 -22.62
CA LYS A 195 5.89 -11.78 -22.06
C LYS A 195 7.05 -10.92 -21.60
N ALA A 196 7.53 -11.17 -20.39
CA ALA A 196 8.79 -10.57 -19.96
C ALA A 196 9.87 -10.90 -21.01
N PRO A 197 10.72 -9.93 -21.39
CA PRO A 197 11.90 -10.26 -22.18
C PRO A 197 12.62 -11.39 -21.48
N ALA A 198 12.98 -12.45 -22.21
CA ALA A 198 13.75 -13.55 -21.65
C ALA A 198 15.03 -12.95 -21.05
N GLU A 199 15.11 -12.89 -19.73
CA GLU A 199 16.29 -12.42 -19.02
C GLU A 199 17.44 -13.32 -19.49
N ALA A 200 18.44 -12.74 -20.14
CA ALA A 200 19.61 -13.49 -20.60
C ALA A 200 20.14 -14.28 -19.42
N ALA A 201 20.08 -15.62 -19.51
CA ALA A 201 20.60 -16.49 -18.47
C ALA A 201 22.02 -16.01 -18.11
N PRO A 202 22.37 -15.88 -16.82
CA PRO A 202 23.71 -15.44 -16.44
C PRO A 202 24.69 -16.37 -17.11
N ALA A 203 25.58 -15.83 -17.95
CA ALA A 203 26.62 -16.58 -18.64
C ALA A 203 27.39 -17.37 -17.60
N ALA A 204 27.39 -18.70 -17.73
CA ALA A 204 28.18 -19.58 -16.87
C ALA A 204 29.62 -19.09 -16.78
N PRO A 205 30.25 -19.04 -15.60
CA PRO A 205 31.64 -18.62 -15.45
C PRO A 205 32.52 -19.56 -16.27
N LYS A 206 33.27 -18.99 -17.22
CA LYS A 206 34.28 -19.73 -17.98
C LYS A 206 35.32 -20.28 -16.99
N ALA A 207 35.45 -21.60 -16.97
CA ALA A 207 36.53 -22.28 -16.21
C ALA A 207 37.90 -21.74 -16.60
N PRO A 208 38.80 -21.55 -15.65
CA PRO A 208 40.15 -21.12 -15.96
C PRO A 208 40.91 -22.17 -16.77
N ALA A 209 41.43 -21.75 -17.91
CA ALA A 209 42.30 -22.59 -18.76
C ALA A 209 43.59 -22.93 -17.98
N HIS A 210 43.82 -24.21 -17.70
CA HIS A 210 45.10 -24.71 -17.26
C HIS A 210 46.12 -24.54 -18.39
N LYS A 211 47.11 -23.65 -18.19
CA LYS A 211 48.35 -23.64 -18.99
C LYS A 211 49.26 -24.73 -18.46
N LYS A 212 49.65 -25.61 -19.38
CA LYS A 212 50.79 -26.50 -19.19
C LYS A 212 52.10 -25.70 -19.18
#